data_4277eda606ba507a34ae7d8a746d531b
#
_entry.id   4277eda606ba507a34ae7d8a746d531b
#
_cell.length_a   1.000
_cell.length_b   1.000
_cell.length_c   1.000
_cell.angle_alpha   90.00
_cell.angle_beta   90.00
_cell.angle_gamma   90.00
#
_symmetry.space_group_name_H-M   'P 1'
#
loop_
_entity.id
_entity.type
_entity.pdbx_description
1 polymer ?
#
loop_
_entity_poly.entity_id
_entity_poly.type
_entity_poly.pdbx_seq_one_letter_code
_entity_poly.pdbx_strand_id
1 'polypeptide(L)'
;MKWQISKVFRFEAGHRVWKQNLTYGRGADFTIGKEIPVNKCINLHGHSYVLEVVLGSDTLSEQDMVIDFYHVKNALKELIDTIDHSFIIDKMDPMYPELKEVAEKYGALKLFPVDFCPTAEALAKFFYDFLENKLRAVGLLGEVKVIKVVLWETATSKAEYHGNVL
;
A
#
# COMPACT_ATOMS: atom_id res chain seq x y z
N MET A 1 17.29 0.42 -17.56
CA MET A 1 16.09 1.28 -17.61
C MET A 1 16.54 2.71 -17.86
N LYS A 2 16.20 3.28 -19.01
CA LYS A 2 16.65 4.62 -19.42
C LYS A 2 15.71 5.73 -18.94
N TRP A 3 14.42 5.45 -18.90
CA TRP A 3 13.41 6.43 -18.58
C TRP A 3 12.58 5.98 -17.40
N GLN A 4 12.28 6.91 -16.50
CA GLN A 4 11.38 6.66 -15.37
C GLN A 4 10.43 7.85 -15.23
N ILE A 5 9.20 7.54 -14.90
CA ILE A 5 8.18 8.52 -14.53
C ILE A 5 7.58 8.12 -13.17
N SER A 6 7.05 9.09 -12.45
CA SER A 6 6.30 8.80 -11.23
C SER A 6 4.97 9.54 -11.18
N LYS A 7 4.01 8.94 -10.48
CA LYS A 7 2.71 9.53 -10.18
C LYS A 7 2.40 9.39 -8.71
N VAL A 8 1.96 10.47 -8.09
CA VAL A 8 1.62 10.52 -6.67
C VAL A 8 0.11 10.54 -6.48
N PHE A 9 -0.35 9.76 -5.51
CA PHE A 9 -1.75 9.68 -5.05
C PHE A 9 -1.80 9.92 -3.55
N ARG A 10 -2.95 10.36 -3.06
CA ARG A 10 -3.20 10.57 -1.63
C ARG A 10 -4.51 9.91 -1.26
N PHE A 11 -4.57 9.30 -0.08
CA PHE A 11 -5.79 8.75 0.49
C PHE A 11 -5.69 8.71 2.02
N GLU A 12 -6.86 8.80 2.66
CA GLU A 12 -6.99 8.67 4.10
C GLU A 12 -7.51 7.27 4.41
N ALA A 13 -6.88 6.56 5.33
CA ALA A 13 -7.36 5.24 5.72
C ALA A 13 -7.00 4.91 7.15
N GLY A 14 -7.85 4.12 7.80
CA GLY A 14 -7.56 3.50 9.07
C GLY A 14 -6.94 2.12 8.90
N HIS A 15 -6.22 1.68 9.90
CA HIS A 15 -5.71 0.32 10.03
C HIS A 15 -5.32 -0.01 11.47
N ARG A 16 -4.85 -1.22 11.69
CA ARG A 16 -4.05 -1.62 12.85
C ARG A 16 -3.06 -2.69 12.47
N VAL A 17 -1.91 -2.68 13.14
CA VAL A 17 -0.87 -3.71 12.98
C VAL A 17 -1.07 -4.77 14.07
N TRP A 18 -2.05 -5.65 13.89
CA TRP A 18 -2.49 -6.60 14.91
C TRP A 18 -1.45 -7.66 15.27
N LYS A 19 -0.48 -7.92 14.39
CA LYS A 19 0.65 -8.83 14.64
C LYS A 19 1.83 -8.16 15.34
N GLN A 20 1.75 -6.86 15.63
CA GLN A 20 2.86 -6.14 16.25
C GLN A 20 3.23 -6.73 17.61
N ASN A 21 4.48 -7.11 17.77
CA ASN A 21 5.04 -7.57 19.02
C ASN A 21 6.43 -6.94 19.22
N LEU A 22 6.61 -6.20 20.33
CA LEU A 22 7.86 -5.50 20.64
C LEU A 22 8.83 -6.34 21.46
N THR A 23 8.44 -7.54 21.93
CA THR A 23 9.29 -8.42 22.72
C THR A 23 10.06 -9.44 21.90
N TYR A 24 9.61 -9.73 20.69
CA TYR A 24 10.29 -10.60 19.75
C TYR A 24 9.97 -10.21 18.29
N GLY A 25 10.73 -10.76 17.36
CA GLY A 25 10.71 -10.38 15.95
C GLY A 25 11.86 -9.48 15.57
N ARG A 26 11.88 -9.01 14.33
CA ARG A 26 12.94 -8.11 13.86
C ARG A 26 12.90 -6.79 14.62
N GLY A 27 14.02 -6.39 15.21
CA GLY A 27 14.14 -5.16 15.97
C GLY A 27 13.89 -5.30 17.48
N ALA A 28 13.49 -6.48 17.98
CA ALA A 28 13.34 -6.72 19.41
C ALA A 28 14.66 -6.43 20.19
N ASP A 29 15.81 -6.68 19.56
CA ASP A 29 17.13 -6.41 20.15
C ASP A 29 17.37 -4.92 20.46
N PHE A 30 16.70 -4.00 19.75
CA PHE A 30 16.78 -2.57 20.04
C PHE A 30 16.15 -2.20 21.39
N THR A 31 15.34 -3.08 21.96
CA THR A 31 14.66 -2.88 23.25
C THR A 31 15.29 -3.67 24.39
N ILE A 32 16.28 -4.56 24.13
CA ILE A 32 16.96 -5.34 25.15
C ILE A 32 17.59 -4.41 26.20
N GLY A 33 17.28 -4.67 27.48
CA GLY A 33 17.77 -3.89 28.60
C GLY A 33 17.11 -2.52 28.80
N LYS A 34 16.04 -2.23 28.06
CA LYS A 34 15.24 -1.00 28.15
C LYS A 34 13.79 -1.32 28.53
N GLU A 35 13.07 -0.31 28.96
CA GLU A 35 11.62 -0.41 29.12
C GLU A 35 10.98 -0.70 27.75
N ILE A 36 10.09 -1.70 27.69
CA ILE A 36 9.41 -2.06 26.45
C ILE A 36 8.39 -0.96 26.11
N PRO A 37 8.48 -0.33 24.92
CA PRO A 37 7.52 0.69 24.52
C PRO A 37 6.10 0.14 24.39
N VAL A 38 5.11 1.03 24.51
CA VAL A 38 3.70 0.67 24.27
C VAL A 38 3.48 0.35 22.79
N ASN A 39 2.81 -0.75 22.49
CA ASN A 39 2.38 -1.14 21.16
C ASN A 39 1.28 -0.22 20.63
N LYS A 40 1.63 0.96 20.14
CA LYS A 40 0.63 1.95 19.69
C LYS A 40 -0.11 1.51 18.42
N CYS A 41 0.61 0.91 17.46
CA CYS A 41 0.05 0.54 16.16
C CYS A 41 -0.89 -0.67 16.21
N ILE A 42 -0.99 -1.37 17.33
CA ILE A 42 -2.00 -2.42 17.52
C ILE A 42 -3.41 -1.84 17.72
N ASN A 43 -3.51 -0.58 18.10
CA ASN A 43 -4.79 0.11 18.24
C ASN A 43 -5.35 0.51 16.88
N LEU A 44 -6.68 0.69 16.82
CA LEU A 44 -7.34 1.27 15.65
C LEU A 44 -6.90 2.73 15.50
N HIS A 45 -6.33 3.07 14.36
CA HIS A 45 -5.85 4.42 14.07
C HIS A 45 -5.82 4.65 12.57
N GLY A 46 -5.46 5.82 12.13
CA GLY A 46 -5.42 6.17 10.71
C GLY A 46 -4.26 7.07 10.34
N HIS A 47 -4.03 7.15 9.03
CA HIS A 47 -2.99 7.96 8.43
C HIS A 47 -3.48 8.66 7.17
N SER A 48 -2.81 9.78 6.85
CA SER A 48 -2.85 10.42 5.54
C SER A 48 -1.75 9.80 4.67
N TYR A 49 -2.10 8.78 3.91
CA TYR A 49 -1.14 8.07 3.07
C TYR A 49 -0.77 8.87 1.82
N VAL A 50 0.50 8.79 1.44
CA VAL A 50 0.99 9.26 0.15
C VAL A 50 1.59 8.07 -0.60
N LEU A 51 1.02 7.76 -1.75
CA LEU A 51 1.43 6.66 -2.61
C LEU A 51 2.15 7.23 -3.83
N GLU A 52 3.39 6.85 -4.07
CA GLU A 52 4.10 7.12 -5.31
C GLU A 52 4.32 5.82 -6.07
N VAL A 53 3.90 5.78 -7.31
CA VAL A 53 4.18 4.67 -8.23
C VAL A 53 5.21 5.13 -9.26
N VAL A 54 6.26 4.34 -9.46
CA VAL A 54 7.33 4.63 -10.41
C VAL A 54 7.30 3.59 -11.51
N LEU A 55 7.14 4.05 -12.74
CA LEU A 55 7.12 3.25 -13.96
C LEU A 55 8.34 3.59 -14.82
N GLY A 56 8.80 2.66 -15.61
CA GLY A 56 9.95 2.91 -16.49
C GLY A 56 9.94 2.08 -17.75
N SER A 57 10.73 2.51 -18.72
CA SER A 57 10.98 1.84 -19.99
C SER A 57 12.39 2.10 -20.50
N ASP A 58 12.90 1.21 -21.34
CA ASP A 58 14.17 1.44 -22.07
C ASP A 58 13.95 2.23 -23.36
N THR A 59 12.73 2.32 -23.83
CA THR A 59 12.33 3.04 -25.04
C THR A 59 11.14 3.96 -24.73
N LEU A 60 10.95 4.95 -25.56
CA LEU A 60 9.72 5.74 -25.58
C LEU A 60 8.78 5.25 -26.68
N SER A 61 7.49 5.48 -26.50
CA SER A 61 6.48 5.24 -27.52
C SER A 61 6.65 6.19 -28.71
N GLU A 62 5.81 6.02 -29.76
CA GLU A 62 5.76 6.96 -30.89
C GLU A 62 5.37 8.40 -30.49
N GLN A 63 4.86 8.57 -29.27
CA GLN A 63 4.49 9.88 -28.69
C GLN A 63 5.58 10.44 -27.76
N ASP A 64 6.77 9.84 -27.76
CA ASP A 64 7.89 10.20 -26.87
C ASP A 64 7.58 10.09 -25.37
N MET A 65 6.73 9.10 -25.00
CA MET A 65 6.31 8.85 -23.61
C MET A 65 6.70 7.44 -23.16
N VAL A 66 6.97 7.29 -21.85
CA VAL A 66 6.95 5.96 -21.20
C VAL A 66 5.53 5.44 -21.20
N ILE A 67 4.60 6.22 -20.66
CA ILE A 67 3.15 6.05 -20.70
C ILE A 67 2.51 7.39 -20.28
N ASP A 68 1.33 7.69 -20.78
CA ASP A 68 0.60 8.89 -20.38
C ASP A 68 0.21 8.80 -18.89
N PHE A 69 0.47 9.88 -18.12
CA PHE A 69 0.06 10.00 -16.72
C PHE A 69 -1.45 9.82 -16.50
N TYR A 70 -2.26 10.15 -17.51
CA TYR A 70 -3.70 9.91 -17.48
C TYR A 70 -4.02 8.42 -17.35
N HIS A 71 -3.30 7.55 -18.08
CA HIS A 71 -3.48 6.09 -17.98
C HIS A 71 -3.05 5.55 -16.62
N VAL A 72 -1.96 6.07 -16.06
CA VAL A 72 -1.52 5.70 -14.69
C VAL A 72 -2.56 6.10 -13.66
N LYS A 73 -3.11 7.32 -13.79
CA LYS A 73 -4.20 7.81 -12.93
C LYS A 73 -5.41 6.90 -12.99
N ASN A 74 -5.87 6.58 -14.21
CA ASN A 74 -7.08 5.75 -14.39
C ASN A 74 -6.88 4.31 -13.91
N ALA A 75 -5.68 3.75 -14.06
CA ALA A 75 -5.37 2.40 -13.60
C ALA A 75 -5.57 2.23 -12.08
N LEU A 76 -5.33 3.28 -11.30
CA LEU A 76 -5.39 3.25 -9.84
C LEU A 76 -6.62 3.96 -9.25
N LYS A 77 -7.31 4.79 -10.03
CA LYS A 77 -8.38 5.64 -9.52
C LYS A 77 -9.45 4.88 -8.73
N GLU A 78 -9.99 3.81 -9.31
CA GLU A 78 -11.06 3.03 -8.68
C GLU A 78 -10.58 2.38 -7.36
N LEU A 79 -9.34 1.86 -7.35
CA LEU A 79 -8.75 1.29 -6.13
C LEU A 79 -8.55 2.36 -5.05
N ILE A 80 -8.00 3.52 -5.42
CA ILE A 80 -7.80 4.64 -4.49
C ILE A 80 -9.15 5.12 -3.94
N ASP A 81 -10.17 5.31 -4.79
CA ASP A 81 -11.52 5.72 -4.36
C ASP A 81 -12.15 4.67 -3.42
N THR A 82 -11.85 3.39 -3.63
CA THR A 82 -12.36 2.30 -2.77
C THR A 82 -11.67 2.27 -1.41
N ILE A 83 -10.36 2.49 -1.37
CA ILE A 83 -9.58 2.44 -0.13
C ILE A 83 -9.67 3.74 0.67
N ASP A 84 -9.87 4.88 0.00
CA ASP A 84 -9.99 6.18 0.65
C ASP A 84 -11.17 6.22 1.62
N HIS A 85 -10.94 6.74 2.83
CA HIS A 85 -11.90 6.75 3.95
C HIS A 85 -12.38 5.35 4.37
N SER A 86 -11.57 4.31 4.14
CA SER A 86 -11.83 2.96 4.63
C SER A 86 -11.01 2.62 5.86
N PHE A 87 -11.38 1.52 6.52
CA PHE A 87 -10.55 0.82 7.49
C PHE A 87 -10.00 -0.44 6.83
N ILE A 88 -8.68 -0.46 6.61
CA ILE A 88 -7.97 -1.60 5.99
C ILE A 88 -7.77 -2.64 7.07
N ILE A 89 -8.30 -3.84 6.87
CA ILE A 89 -8.28 -4.89 7.86
C ILE A 89 -7.86 -6.24 7.27
N ASP A 90 -6.95 -6.92 7.96
CA ASP A 90 -6.63 -8.31 7.65
C ASP A 90 -7.83 -9.20 7.99
N LYS A 91 -8.25 -10.06 7.06
CA LYS A 91 -9.32 -11.05 7.30
C LYS A 91 -8.98 -12.03 8.43
N MET A 92 -7.70 -12.18 8.75
CA MET A 92 -7.23 -13.02 9.87
C MET A 92 -7.13 -12.26 11.20
N ASP A 93 -7.36 -10.94 11.21
CA ASP A 93 -7.41 -10.16 12.44
C ASP A 93 -8.57 -10.64 13.31
N PRO A 94 -8.33 -10.99 14.59
CA PRO A 94 -9.40 -11.40 15.52
C PRO A 94 -10.55 -10.40 15.64
N MET A 95 -10.32 -9.11 15.39
CA MET A 95 -11.37 -8.09 15.42
C MET A 95 -12.22 -8.03 14.14
N TYR A 96 -11.81 -8.70 13.07
CA TYR A 96 -12.52 -8.57 11.78
C TYR A 96 -14.00 -8.98 11.86
N PRO A 97 -14.39 -10.09 12.51
CA PRO A 97 -15.79 -10.47 12.61
C PRO A 97 -16.67 -9.40 13.30
N GLU A 98 -16.19 -8.85 14.44
CA GLU A 98 -16.94 -7.83 15.17
C GLU A 98 -17.02 -6.51 14.39
N LEU A 99 -15.92 -6.09 13.76
CA LEU A 99 -15.93 -4.87 12.93
C LEU A 99 -16.86 -5.02 11.73
N LYS A 100 -16.96 -6.21 11.15
CA LYS A 100 -17.89 -6.52 10.08
C LYS A 100 -19.35 -6.40 10.56
N GLU A 101 -19.68 -6.91 11.75
CA GLU A 101 -21.01 -6.76 12.36
C GLU A 101 -21.33 -5.28 12.63
N VAL A 102 -20.36 -4.50 13.13
CA VAL A 102 -20.51 -3.05 13.33
C VAL A 102 -20.79 -2.34 12.00
N ALA A 103 -20.03 -2.68 10.95
CA ALA A 103 -20.21 -2.11 9.61
C ALA A 103 -21.61 -2.40 9.06
N GLU A 104 -22.09 -3.63 9.19
CA GLU A 104 -23.44 -4.05 8.75
C GLU A 104 -24.55 -3.37 9.56
N LYS A 105 -24.37 -3.28 10.89
CA LYS A 105 -25.38 -2.73 11.79
C LYS A 105 -25.58 -1.23 11.64
N TYR A 106 -24.50 -0.47 11.50
CA TYR A 106 -24.57 0.98 11.54
C TYR A 106 -24.45 1.64 10.15
N GLY A 107 -23.94 0.93 9.13
CA GLY A 107 -23.71 1.47 7.80
C GLY A 107 -22.69 2.62 7.75
N ALA A 108 -21.88 2.77 8.80
CA ALA A 108 -20.98 3.90 9.02
C ALA A 108 -19.51 3.48 9.16
N LEU A 109 -19.18 2.27 8.79
CA LEU A 109 -17.82 1.74 8.76
C LEU A 109 -17.56 1.09 7.40
N LYS A 110 -16.75 1.76 6.59
CA LYS A 110 -16.29 1.23 5.30
C LYS A 110 -15.07 0.35 5.54
N LEU A 111 -15.22 -0.96 5.42
CA LEU A 111 -14.12 -1.90 5.53
C LEU A 111 -13.46 -2.16 4.17
N PHE A 112 -12.13 -2.27 4.18
CA PHE A 112 -11.34 -2.75 3.05
C PHE A 112 -10.57 -4.01 3.49
N PRO A 113 -11.18 -5.22 3.32
CA PRO A 113 -10.56 -6.46 3.76
C PRO A 113 -9.39 -6.85 2.86
N VAL A 114 -8.28 -7.25 3.47
CA VAL A 114 -7.07 -7.75 2.79
C VAL A 114 -6.65 -9.09 3.38
N ASP A 115 -5.76 -9.82 2.70
CA ASP A 115 -5.27 -11.14 3.13
C ASP A 115 -3.87 -11.05 3.77
N PHE A 116 -3.53 -9.92 4.36
CA PHE A 116 -2.26 -9.64 5.02
C PHE A 116 -2.42 -8.63 6.15
N CYS A 117 -1.48 -8.61 7.09
CA CYS A 117 -1.41 -7.54 8.09
C CYS A 117 -1.07 -6.21 7.39
N PRO A 118 -1.93 -5.17 7.48
CA PRO A 118 -1.83 -3.97 6.66
C PRO A 118 -0.74 -3.00 7.15
N THR A 119 0.51 -3.44 7.11
CA THR A 119 1.69 -2.59 7.30
C THR A 119 1.97 -1.78 6.03
N ALA A 120 2.77 -0.72 6.13
CA ALA A 120 3.17 0.08 4.98
C ALA A 120 3.90 -0.78 3.92
N GLU A 121 4.73 -1.75 4.35
CA GLU A 121 5.45 -2.66 3.47
C GLU A 121 4.52 -3.58 2.69
N ALA A 122 3.56 -4.20 3.37
CA ALA A 122 2.59 -5.10 2.73
C ALA A 122 1.65 -4.35 1.79
N LEU A 123 1.24 -3.13 2.16
CA LEU A 123 0.45 -2.26 1.30
C LEU A 123 1.24 -1.78 0.07
N ALA A 124 2.53 -1.43 0.21
CA ALA A 124 3.37 -1.06 -0.93
C ALA A 124 3.46 -2.20 -1.95
N LYS A 125 3.65 -3.44 -1.47
CA LYS A 125 3.62 -4.63 -2.33
C LYS A 125 2.25 -4.82 -2.99
N PHE A 126 1.17 -4.65 -2.25
CA PHE A 126 -0.20 -4.79 -2.77
C PHE A 126 -0.47 -3.83 -3.94
N PHE A 127 -0.08 -2.56 -3.81
CA PHE A 127 -0.22 -1.58 -4.90
C PHE A 127 0.68 -1.91 -6.10
N TYR A 128 1.89 -2.41 -5.83
CA TYR A 128 2.80 -2.85 -6.88
C TYR A 128 2.19 -3.99 -7.71
N ASP A 129 1.74 -5.05 -7.06
CA ASP A 129 1.15 -6.22 -7.70
C ASP A 129 -0.13 -5.83 -8.48
N PHE A 130 -0.94 -4.94 -7.91
CA PHE A 130 -2.14 -4.44 -8.57
C PHE A 130 -1.80 -3.71 -9.88
N LEU A 131 -0.83 -2.80 -9.85
CA LEU A 131 -0.44 -2.03 -11.03
C LEU A 131 0.22 -2.91 -12.09
N GLU A 132 1.07 -3.86 -11.69
CA GLU A 132 1.66 -4.84 -12.61
C GLU A 132 0.58 -5.68 -13.31
N ASN A 133 -0.44 -6.13 -12.58
CA ASN A 133 -1.57 -6.85 -13.15
C ASN A 133 -2.38 -5.97 -14.13
N LYS A 134 -2.54 -4.68 -13.85
CA LYS A 134 -3.18 -3.74 -14.79
C LYS A 134 -2.38 -3.59 -16.08
N LEU A 135 -1.06 -3.41 -16.01
CA LEU A 135 -0.19 -3.34 -17.19
C LEU A 135 -0.24 -4.64 -18.00
N ARG A 136 -0.27 -5.79 -17.33
CA ARG A 136 -0.40 -7.10 -17.98
C ARG A 136 -1.73 -7.22 -18.73
N ALA A 137 -2.83 -6.81 -18.09
CA ALA A 137 -4.18 -6.90 -18.66
C ALA A 137 -4.36 -6.06 -19.94
N VAL A 138 -3.62 -4.95 -20.08
CA VAL A 138 -3.65 -4.09 -21.28
C VAL A 138 -2.51 -4.39 -22.26
N GLY A 139 -1.70 -5.43 -22.01
CA GLY A 139 -0.62 -5.86 -22.90
C GLY A 139 0.63 -4.98 -22.89
N LEU A 140 0.79 -4.10 -21.91
CA LEU A 140 1.95 -3.20 -21.80
C LEU A 140 3.07 -3.74 -20.90
N LEU A 141 2.83 -4.84 -20.17
CA LEU A 141 3.86 -5.45 -19.33
C LEU A 141 4.99 -6.02 -20.23
N GLY A 142 6.20 -5.51 -20.05
CA GLY A 142 7.35 -5.83 -20.89
C GLY A 142 7.91 -4.61 -21.62
N GLU A 143 7.07 -3.74 -22.14
CA GLU A 143 7.47 -2.42 -22.66
C GLU A 143 7.57 -1.40 -21.52
N VAL A 144 6.57 -1.40 -20.64
CA VAL A 144 6.53 -0.58 -19.43
C VAL A 144 6.65 -1.50 -18.21
N LYS A 145 7.51 -1.16 -17.27
CA LYS A 145 7.73 -1.91 -16.02
C LYS A 145 7.35 -1.06 -14.82
N VAL A 146 6.74 -1.69 -13.82
CA VAL A 146 6.64 -1.10 -12.48
C VAL A 146 8.02 -1.20 -11.85
N ILE A 147 8.66 -0.08 -11.58
CA ILE A 147 10.01 -0.04 -10.99
C ILE A 147 9.92 -0.20 -9.49
N LYS A 148 9.10 0.60 -8.87
CA LYS A 148 8.83 0.54 -7.44
C LYS A 148 7.51 1.21 -7.09
N VAL A 149 7.03 0.89 -5.91
CA VAL A 149 5.98 1.61 -5.21
C VAL A 149 6.55 2.11 -3.89
N VAL A 150 6.31 3.37 -3.59
CA VAL A 150 6.65 4.01 -2.32
C VAL A 150 5.37 4.39 -1.61
N LEU A 151 5.22 3.94 -0.38
CA LEU A 151 4.06 4.28 0.46
C LEU A 151 4.52 5.00 1.73
N TRP A 152 4.20 6.27 1.82
CA TRP A 152 4.37 7.07 3.01
C TRP A 152 3.17 6.84 3.94
N GLU A 153 3.41 6.27 5.11
CA GLU A 153 2.40 6.12 6.17
C GLU A 153 2.28 7.41 6.98
N THR A 154 3.42 8.04 7.25
CA THR A 154 3.51 9.34 7.90
C THR A 154 4.42 10.28 7.10
N ALA A 155 4.52 11.54 7.52
CA ALA A 155 5.43 12.50 6.88
C ALA A 155 6.92 12.09 6.98
N THR A 156 7.27 11.19 7.89
CA THR A 156 8.66 10.80 8.19
C THR A 156 8.96 9.32 7.99
N SER A 157 7.94 8.51 7.67
CA SER A 157 8.09 7.05 7.56
C SER A 157 7.45 6.52 6.30
N LYS A 158 8.22 5.78 5.53
CA LYS A 158 7.77 5.16 4.26
C LYS A 158 8.30 3.73 4.14
N ALA A 159 7.61 2.95 3.33
CA ALA A 159 8.09 1.69 2.81
C ALA A 159 8.24 1.77 1.28
N GLU A 160 9.20 1.06 0.74
CA GLU A 160 9.39 0.90 -0.69
C GLU A 160 9.39 -0.58 -1.07
N TYR A 161 8.67 -0.93 -2.13
CA TYR A 161 8.69 -2.25 -2.73
C TYR A 161 9.14 -2.15 -4.18
N HIS A 162 10.18 -2.89 -4.54
CA HIS A 162 10.83 -2.80 -5.85
C HIS A 162 10.51 -3.97 -6.79
N GLY A 163 9.72 -4.93 -6.37
CA GLY A 163 9.50 -6.15 -7.15
C GLY A 163 10.79 -6.91 -7.44
N ASN A 164 10.74 -7.83 -8.39
CA ASN A 164 11.90 -8.58 -8.86
C ASN A 164 12.58 -7.83 -10.03
N VAL A 165 13.04 -6.62 -9.80
CA VAL A 165 13.87 -5.90 -10.78
C VAL A 165 15.31 -6.33 -10.53
N LEU A 166 15.67 -7.49 -11.07
CA LEU A 166 17.05 -7.87 -11.32
C LEU A 166 17.49 -7.34 -12.68
#